data_f6944d2ce3ce5dd6a1f1e28fe987a493
#
_entry.id   f6944d2ce3ce5dd6a1f1e28fe987a493
#
_cell.length_a   1.000
_cell.length_b   1.000
_cell.length_c   1.000
_cell.angle_alpha   90.00
_cell.angle_beta   90.00
_cell.angle_gamma   90.00
#
_symmetry.space_group_name_H-M   'P 1'
#
loop_
_entity.id
_entity.type
_entity.pdbx_description
1 polymer ?
#
loop_
_entity_poly.entity_id
_entity_poly.type
_entity_poly.pdbx_seq_one_letter_code
_entity_poly.pdbx_strand_id
1 'polypeptide(L)'
;MDFHRVTATADPLYAPAMALYRASFPSHEQRQTASQEAILSHPDYHFLVLTEQGAPVGPLLNWDTPHFRYIEHFAISPALRGRSFGSRALQAWADRADTPVILEIDPLTTDIAVRRNRFYERL
;
A
#
# COMPACT_ATOMS: atom_id res chain seq x y z
N MET A 1 5.84 14.04 3.06
CA MET A 1 5.65 12.57 3.04
C MET A 1 6.43 11.99 1.88
N ASP A 2 7.24 11.00 2.15
CA ASP A 2 8.09 10.39 1.15
C ASP A 2 7.67 8.97 0.84
N PHE A 3 8.04 8.50 -0.36
CA PHE A 3 7.78 7.13 -0.81
C PHE A 3 9.15 6.44 -0.99
N HIS A 4 9.42 5.46 -0.15
CA HIS A 4 10.67 4.70 -0.22
C HIS A 4 10.38 3.34 -0.87
N ARG A 5 11.03 3.06 -2.01
CA ARG A 5 10.87 1.78 -2.69
C ARG A 5 11.82 0.74 -2.11
N VAL A 6 11.25 -0.36 -1.62
CA VAL A 6 12.01 -1.51 -1.13
C VAL A 6 12.16 -2.51 -2.26
N THR A 7 13.42 -2.87 -2.57
CA THR A 7 13.75 -3.84 -3.63
C THR A 7 14.48 -5.06 -3.11
N ALA A 8 14.79 -5.09 -1.81
CA ALA A 8 15.47 -6.21 -1.17
C ALA A 8 15.02 -6.37 0.27
N THR A 9 15.05 -7.61 0.77
CA THR A 9 14.64 -7.92 2.15
C THR A 9 15.57 -7.30 3.19
N ALA A 10 16.81 -6.97 2.82
CA ALA A 10 17.76 -6.34 3.72
C ALA A 10 17.47 -4.86 3.98
N ASP A 11 16.56 -4.24 3.24
CA ASP A 11 16.18 -2.85 3.48
C ASP A 11 15.59 -2.72 4.88
N PRO A 12 16.07 -1.77 5.71
CA PRO A 12 15.58 -1.60 7.08
C PRO A 12 14.07 -1.35 7.18
N LEU A 13 13.43 -0.82 6.13
CA LEU A 13 12.00 -0.56 6.13
C LEU A 13 11.15 -1.78 5.75
N TYR A 14 11.77 -2.86 5.25
CA TYR A 14 11.03 -4.04 4.83
C TYR A 14 10.35 -4.75 6.01
N ALA A 15 11.08 -5.07 7.06
CA ALA A 15 10.54 -5.84 8.19
C ALA A 15 9.40 -5.11 8.91
N PRO A 16 9.51 -3.81 9.26
CA PRO A 16 8.38 -3.12 9.89
C PRO A 16 7.18 -2.97 8.97
N ALA A 17 7.38 -2.77 7.67
CA ALA A 17 6.29 -2.71 6.70
C ALA A 17 5.57 -4.05 6.58
N MET A 18 6.31 -5.16 6.58
CA MET A 18 5.73 -6.50 6.53
C MET A 18 4.98 -6.87 7.82
N ALA A 19 5.45 -6.42 8.97
CA ALA A 19 4.74 -6.60 10.22
C ALA A 19 3.37 -5.93 10.19
N LEU A 20 3.30 -4.70 9.70
CA LEU A 20 2.04 -3.99 9.53
C LEU A 20 1.14 -4.65 8.48
N TYR A 21 1.72 -5.08 7.37
CA TYR A 21 1.00 -5.80 6.31
C TYR A 21 0.31 -7.04 6.86
N ARG A 22 1.04 -7.87 7.62
CA ARG A 22 0.49 -9.09 8.21
C ARG A 22 -0.59 -8.81 9.26
N ALA A 23 -0.46 -7.72 9.99
CA ALA A 23 -1.45 -7.32 10.99
C ALA A 23 -2.71 -6.69 10.38
N SER A 24 -2.60 -6.15 9.15
CA SER A 24 -3.68 -5.38 8.52
C SER A 24 -4.57 -6.20 7.58
N PHE A 25 -4.09 -7.35 7.10
CA PHE A 25 -4.81 -8.17 6.12
C PHE A 25 -4.97 -9.60 6.62
N PRO A 26 -6.14 -10.25 6.36
CA PRO A 26 -6.32 -11.68 6.66
C PRO A 26 -5.31 -12.52 5.89
N SER A 27 -4.94 -13.69 6.44
CA SER A 27 -3.92 -14.54 5.83
C SER A 27 -4.25 -14.96 4.40
N HIS A 28 -5.54 -15.15 4.08
CA HIS A 28 -5.95 -15.54 2.72
C HIS A 28 -5.82 -14.41 1.69
N GLU A 29 -5.71 -13.16 2.13
CA GLU A 29 -5.47 -12.01 1.25
C GLU A 29 -3.99 -11.68 1.12
N GLN A 30 -3.13 -12.30 1.93
CA GLN A 30 -1.70 -12.05 1.92
C GLN A 30 -1.00 -12.89 0.86
N ARG A 31 0.00 -12.29 0.21
CA ARG A 31 0.92 -13.03 -0.63
C ARG A 31 1.80 -13.90 0.27
N GLN A 32 2.12 -15.12 -0.19
CA GLN A 32 3.06 -15.99 0.54
C GLN A 32 4.43 -15.31 0.66
N THR A 33 5.10 -15.53 1.78
CA THR A 33 6.37 -14.86 2.09
C THR A 33 7.42 -15.03 1.00
N ALA A 34 7.61 -16.25 0.51
CA ALA A 34 8.59 -16.52 -0.55
C ALA A 34 8.25 -15.78 -1.85
N SER A 35 6.97 -15.72 -2.20
CA SER A 35 6.49 -14.99 -3.37
C SER A 35 6.69 -13.48 -3.19
N GLN A 36 6.42 -12.95 -2.01
CA GLN A 36 6.61 -11.54 -1.70
C GLN A 36 8.07 -11.13 -1.82
N GLU A 37 8.99 -11.97 -1.32
CA GLU A 37 10.42 -11.70 -1.42
C GLU A 37 10.92 -11.77 -2.86
N ALA A 38 10.45 -12.76 -3.63
CA ALA A 38 10.87 -12.94 -5.02
C ALA A 38 10.45 -11.80 -5.92
N ILE A 39 9.28 -11.19 -5.64
CA ILE A 39 8.72 -10.15 -6.52
C ILE A 39 9.34 -8.76 -6.26
N LEU A 40 10.07 -8.56 -5.17
CA LEU A 40 10.65 -7.26 -4.83
C LEU A 40 11.55 -6.70 -5.94
N SER A 41 12.21 -7.55 -6.69
CA SER A 41 13.11 -7.14 -7.77
C SER A 41 12.41 -6.93 -9.11
N HIS A 42 11.10 -7.22 -9.21
CA HIS A 42 10.38 -7.03 -10.47
C HIS A 42 10.26 -5.54 -10.80
N PRO A 43 10.60 -5.12 -12.04
CA PRO A 43 10.63 -3.69 -12.37
C PRO A 43 9.28 -2.98 -12.26
N ASP A 44 8.18 -3.65 -12.46
CA ASP A 44 6.84 -3.06 -12.40
C ASP A 44 6.19 -3.18 -11.03
N TYR A 45 6.74 -3.99 -10.12
CA TYR A 45 6.22 -4.12 -8.77
C TYR A 45 6.91 -3.11 -7.86
N HIS A 46 6.11 -2.26 -7.22
CA HIS A 46 6.62 -1.22 -6.32
C HIS A 46 6.16 -1.51 -4.89
N PHE A 47 7.08 -2.03 -4.09
CA PHE A 47 6.88 -2.15 -2.65
C PHE A 47 7.27 -0.81 -2.04
N LEU A 48 6.31 0.09 -1.91
CA LEU A 48 6.56 1.42 -1.36
C LEU A 48 6.26 1.42 0.13
N VAL A 49 7.15 2.05 0.89
CA VAL A 49 6.91 2.36 2.30
C VAL A 49 6.78 3.86 2.42
N LEU A 50 5.63 4.31 2.89
CA LEU A 50 5.38 5.71 3.15
C LEU A 50 6.11 6.12 4.41
N THR A 51 6.83 7.23 4.36
CA THR A 51 7.52 7.75 5.54
C THR A 51 7.15 9.21 5.76
N GLU A 52 7.12 9.61 7.02
CA GLU A 52 6.92 11.00 7.42
C GLU A 52 8.08 11.36 8.34
N GLN A 53 8.90 12.32 7.91
CA GLN A 53 10.12 12.71 8.63
C GLN A 53 11.01 11.50 8.97
N GLY A 54 11.11 10.56 8.03
CA GLY A 54 11.93 9.36 8.18
C GLY A 54 11.26 8.20 8.93
N ALA A 55 10.11 8.42 9.56
CA ALA A 55 9.41 7.38 10.29
C ALA A 55 8.42 6.64 9.38
N PRO A 56 8.34 5.30 9.44
CA PRO A 56 7.43 4.55 8.59
C PRO A 56 5.95 4.80 8.97
N VAL A 57 5.13 5.05 7.94
CA VAL A 57 3.69 5.30 8.08
C VAL A 57 2.89 4.06 7.64
N GLY A 58 3.32 3.40 6.59
CA GLY A 58 2.66 2.19 6.12
C GLY A 58 3.09 1.77 4.72
N PRO A 59 2.77 0.53 4.33
CA PRO A 59 3.08 0.02 3.00
C PRO A 59 2.02 0.43 1.98
N LEU A 60 2.46 0.71 0.76
CA LEU A 60 1.63 0.85 -0.43
C LEU A 60 2.21 -0.07 -1.49
N LEU A 61 1.66 -1.28 -1.60
CA LEU A 61 2.14 -2.30 -2.51
C LEU A 61 1.35 -2.20 -3.80
N ASN A 62 2.05 -1.97 -4.90
CA ASN A 62 1.36 -1.66 -6.15
C ASN A 62 2.15 -2.14 -7.36
N TRP A 63 1.44 -2.28 -8.47
CA TRP A 63 2.02 -2.49 -9.79
C TRP A 63 1.93 -1.18 -10.56
N ASP A 64 3.06 -0.74 -11.09
CA ASP A 64 3.15 0.50 -11.85
C ASP A 64 3.68 0.17 -13.24
N THR A 65 2.78 0.19 -14.22
CA THR A 65 3.11 -0.12 -15.61
C THR A 65 2.91 1.12 -16.48
N PRO A 66 3.41 1.13 -17.74
CA PRO A 66 3.16 2.26 -18.64
C PRO A 66 1.69 2.54 -18.94
N HIS A 67 0.80 1.56 -18.73
CA HIS A 67 -0.60 1.66 -19.13
C HIS A 67 -1.56 1.83 -17.95
N PHE A 68 -1.19 1.35 -16.76
CA PHE A 68 -2.03 1.44 -15.57
C PHE A 68 -1.20 1.25 -14.32
N ARG A 69 -1.79 1.63 -13.18
CA ARG A 69 -1.26 1.31 -11.85
C ARG A 69 -2.33 0.53 -11.09
N TYR A 70 -1.91 -0.50 -10.36
CA TYR A 70 -2.82 -1.37 -9.61
C TYR A 70 -2.39 -1.41 -8.15
N ILE A 71 -3.29 -0.99 -7.26
CA ILE A 71 -3.05 -1.06 -5.81
C ILE A 71 -3.43 -2.46 -5.34
N GLU A 72 -2.43 -3.22 -4.88
CA GLU A 72 -2.65 -4.56 -4.35
C GLU A 72 -2.94 -4.53 -2.86
N HIS A 73 -2.13 -3.79 -2.08
CA HIS A 73 -2.31 -3.63 -0.65
C HIS A 73 -1.89 -2.23 -0.20
N PHE A 74 -2.69 -1.65 0.68
CA PHE A 74 -2.38 -0.36 1.27
C PHE A 74 -2.86 -0.33 2.72
N ALA A 75 -1.98 0.06 3.64
CA ALA A 75 -2.31 0.16 5.06
C ALA A 75 -1.56 1.31 5.71
N ILE A 76 -2.18 1.90 6.74
CA ILE A 76 -1.58 2.94 7.57
C ILE A 76 -1.45 2.38 8.98
N SER A 77 -0.32 2.68 9.63
CA SER A 77 -0.10 2.29 11.02
C SER A 77 -1.28 2.73 11.91
N PRO A 78 -1.83 1.84 12.75
CA PRO A 78 -2.96 2.20 13.62
C PRO A 78 -2.71 3.43 14.49
N ALA A 79 -1.47 3.68 14.90
CA ALA A 79 -1.11 4.83 15.70
C ALA A 79 -1.26 6.16 14.95
N LEU A 80 -1.32 6.12 13.62
CA LEU A 80 -1.38 7.29 12.76
C LEU A 80 -2.73 7.46 12.06
N ARG A 81 -3.67 6.58 12.32
CA ARG A 81 -5.02 6.67 11.75
C ARG A 81 -5.74 7.91 12.31
N GLY A 82 -6.64 8.48 11.51
CA GLY A 82 -7.39 9.67 11.90
C GLY A 82 -6.64 10.99 11.67
N ARG A 83 -5.42 10.94 11.11
CA ARG A 83 -4.62 12.13 10.80
C ARG A 83 -4.57 12.44 9.31
N SER A 84 -5.45 11.84 8.53
CA SER A 84 -5.54 12.01 7.08
C SER A 84 -4.28 11.55 6.32
N PHE A 85 -3.43 10.73 6.93
CA PHE A 85 -2.24 10.20 6.24
C PHE A 85 -2.62 9.36 5.03
N GLY A 86 -3.66 8.51 5.14
CA GLY A 86 -4.10 7.66 4.05
C GLY A 86 -4.54 8.47 2.83
N SER A 87 -5.40 9.46 3.04
CA SER A 87 -5.89 10.32 1.95
C SER A 87 -4.77 11.11 1.31
N ARG A 88 -3.89 11.72 2.13
CA ARG A 88 -2.76 12.50 1.62
C ARG A 88 -1.79 11.61 0.83
N ALA A 89 -1.51 10.42 1.34
CA ALA A 89 -0.58 9.50 0.70
C ALA A 89 -1.11 9.04 -0.66
N LEU A 90 -2.36 8.61 -0.73
CA LEU A 90 -2.94 8.14 -1.99
C LEU A 90 -3.08 9.27 -3.00
N GLN A 91 -3.44 10.47 -2.56
CA GLN A 91 -3.51 11.62 -3.45
C GLN A 91 -2.12 11.96 -4.01
N ALA A 92 -1.10 12.01 -3.16
CA ALA A 92 0.26 12.29 -3.60
C ALA A 92 0.78 11.21 -4.56
N TRP A 93 0.47 9.94 -4.28
CA TRP A 93 0.86 8.85 -5.17
C TRP A 93 0.10 8.91 -6.50
N ALA A 94 -1.21 9.18 -6.47
CA ALA A 94 -2.02 9.30 -7.67
C ALA A 94 -1.52 10.43 -8.57
N ASP A 95 -1.11 11.54 -7.98
CA ASP A 95 -0.64 12.73 -8.71
C ASP A 95 0.71 12.53 -9.40
N ARG A 96 1.42 11.43 -9.13
CA ARG A 96 2.74 11.16 -9.72
C ARG A 96 2.68 10.75 -11.19
N ALA A 97 1.51 10.34 -11.68
CA ALA A 97 1.34 9.91 -13.07
C ALA A 97 -0.11 10.04 -13.50
N ASP A 98 -0.34 10.10 -14.82
CA ASP A 98 -1.69 10.23 -15.40
C ASP A 98 -2.33 8.89 -15.76
N THR A 99 -1.62 7.78 -15.54
CA THR A 99 -2.15 6.44 -15.84
C THR A 99 -3.35 6.10 -14.95
N PRO A 100 -4.34 5.34 -15.47
CA PRO A 100 -5.48 4.92 -14.66
C PRO A 100 -5.03 4.11 -13.43
N VAL A 101 -5.74 4.30 -12.33
CA VAL A 101 -5.51 3.55 -11.09
C VAL A 101 -6.62 2.53 -10.92
N ILE A 102 -6.23 1.26 -10.77
CA ILE A 102 -7.13 0.14 -10.56
C ILE A 102 -6.95 -0.36 -9.14
N LEU A 103 -8.04 -0.62 -8.46
CA LEU A 103 -8.03 -1.26 -7.14
C LEU A 103 -9.26 -2.14 -7.01
N GLU A 104 -9.12 -3.20 -6.22
CA GLU A 104 -10.24 -4.07 -5.90
C GLU A 104 -10.85 -3.63 -4.58
N ILE A 105 -12.18 -3.66 -4.52
CA ILE A 105 -12.92 -3.43 -3.29
C ILE A 105 -13.72 -4.68 -2.95
N ASP A 106 -13.83 -4.94 -1.64
CA ASP A 106 -14.66 -6.05 -1.18
C ASP A 106 -16.13 -5.80 -1.46
N PRO A 107 -16.95 -6.85 -1.59
CA PRO A 107 -18.40 -6.67 -1.65
C PRO A 107 -18.90 -5.83 -0.47
N LEU A 108 -19.84 -4.90 -0.74
CA LEU A 108 -20.33 -3.95 0.27
C LEU A 108 -21.33 -4.63 1.22
N THR A 109 -20.95 -5.77 1.79
CA THR A 109 -21.78 -6.57 2.69
C THR A 109 -21.38 -6.43 4.16
N THR A 110 -20.26 -5.76 4.43
CA THR A 110 -19.77 -5.52 5.79
C THR A 110 -19.54 -4.05 6.02
N ASP A 111 -19.59 -3.61 7.28
CA ASP A 111 -19.32 -2.21 7.64
C ASP A 111 -17.89 -1.80 7.27
N ILE A 112 -16.94 -2.73 7.38
CA ILE A 112 -15.54 -2.46 7.04
C ILE A 112 -15.40 -2.22 5.53
N ALA A 113 -16.01 -3.06 4.71
CA ALA A 113 -15.97 -2.91 3.25
C ALA A 113 -16.62 -1.61 2.81
N VAL A 114 -17.77 -1.25 3.41
CA VAL A 114 -18.45 0.02 3.11
C VAL A 114 -17.57 1.22 3.47
N ARG A 115 -16.90 1.18 4.62
CA ARG A 115 -15.99 2.27 5.02
C ARG A 115 -14.79 2.41 4.10
N ARG A 116 -14.19 1.28 3.66
CA ARG A 116 -13.10 1.29 2.68
C ARG A 116 -13.55 1.90 1.37
N ASN A 117 -14.71 1.49 0.86
CA ASN A 117 -15.24 2.02 -0.38
C ASN A 117 -15.47 3.53 -0.29
N ARG A 118 -16.06 4.01 0.80
CA ARG A 118 -16.27 5.45 1.02
C ARG A 118 -14.95 6.22 1.09
N PHE A 119 -13.93 5.62 1.70
CA PHE A 119 -12.60 6.21 1.75
C PHE A 119 -12.04 6.42 0.33
N TYR A 120 -12.11 5.40 -0.51
CA TYR A 120 -11.61 5.49 -1.88
C TYR A 120 -12.44 6.44 -2.76
N GLU A 121 -13.75 6.49 -2.57
CA GLU A 121 -14.62 7.42 -3.33
C GLU A 121 -14.31 8.88 -3.06
N ARG A 122 -13.75 9.21 -1.89
CA ARG A 122 -13.40 10.58 -1.54
C ARG A 122 -12.09 11.07 -2.18
N LEU A 123 -11.36 10.18 -2.80
CA LEU A 123 -10.13 10.52 -3.49
C LEU A 123 -10.45 10.91 -4.96
#